data_ded14de65f3c47c8f9b7d00174637a99
#
_entry.id   ded14de65f3c47c8f9b7d00174637a99
#
_cell.length_a   1.000
_cell.length_b   1.000
_cell.length_c   1.000
_cell.angle_alpha   90.00
_cell.angle_beta   90.00
_cell.angle_gamma   90.00
#
_symmetry.space_group_name_H-M   'P 1'
#
loop_
_entity.id
_entity.type
_entity.pdbx_description
1 polymer ?
#
loop_
_entity_poly.entity_id
_entity_poly.type
_entity_poly.pdbx_seq_one_letter_code
_entity_poly.pdbx_strand_id
1 'polypeptide(L)'
;MTKLLNIEGVTVKSYQIIENIGITIYLDNNNKKAICPDCGQKTDKLHQNHYYVVRDLPFGEQKVYLQVNRRQMRCEACPKKFSEDLEFVKKTRTYTERLKKKILSELLESDLKNVAQRNGVSEQEIETMLKEWGQELSGQKPSGLKRLGIDEIALVKGQKNYCVVLVDIDKKIIVGMLKNRTQVEIKKYLEAWGEEVLEQIEEVSIDMWKPYKNVSEALIPQAEVVADRFHVMKQVNEELDGAIKKIKKAAEASKNNSEKARILSGIKKSKYVLLKNEETLTEIEKEKLESVKKVAPILHKMHQLKEEFIQIFEAPKDWVEGLFSLSDWLKDAISVFPKSCRTIIRWIGQIIAYFDRRTTQGVVEGINNKLKLIKRKAYGFRNFDNFILRSFLHWHFAS
;
A
#
# COMPACT_ATOMS: atom_id res chain seq x y z
N MET A 1 -42.36 8.62 5.08
CA MET A 1 -41.12 9.23 4.58
C MET A 1 -40.05 9.32 5.66
N THR A 2 -40.27 9.85 6.88
CA THR A 2 -39.24 9.94 7.94
C THR A 2 -38.56 8.60 8.22
N LYS A 3 -39.33 7.51 8.39
CA LYS A 3 -38.74 6.16 8.59
C LYS A 3 -37.94 5.66 7.40
N LEU A 4 -38.31 6.00 6.17
CA LEU A 4 -37.57 5.62 4.96
C LEU A 4 -36.27 6.42 4.82
N LEU A 5 -36.32 7.70 5.18
CA LEU A 5 -35.14 8.56 5.14
C LEU A 5 -34.07 8.11 6.16
N ASN A 6 -34.51 7.60 7.32
CA ASN A 6 -33.67 7.07 8.39
C ASN A 6 -32.48 7.98 8.76
N ILE A 7 -32.78 9.23 9.09
CA ILE A 7 -31.84 10.21 9.64
C ILE A 7 -32.31 10.57 11.04
N GLU A 8 -31.45 10.37 12.04
CA GLU A 8 -31.75 10.71 13.43
C GLU A 8 -31.84 12.22 13.63
N GLY A 9 -32.68 12.64 14.59
CA GLY A 9 -32.81 14.03 14.99
C GLY A 9 -33.63 14.91 14.05
N VAL A 10 -34.22 14.33 12.98
CA VAL A 10 -35.05 15.10 12.03
C VAL A 10 -36.34 14.38 11.67
N THR A 11 -37.34 15.14 11.26
CA THR A 11 -38.61 14.65 10.72
C THR A 11 -38.83 15.21 9.34
N VAL A 12 -39.36 14.41 8.42
CA VAL A 12 -39.79 14.91 7.10
C VAL A 12 -41.08 15.68 7.22
N LYS A 13 -41.01 16.97 6.90
CA LYS A 13 -42.16 17.87 6.85
C LYS A 13 -42.97 17.70 5.57
N SER A 14 -42.30 17.74 4.43
CA SER A 14 -42.85 17.55 3.10
C SER A 14 -41.79 17.11 2.11
N TYR A 15 -42.19 16.75 0.90
CA TYR A 15 -41.26 16.49 -0.20
C TYR A 15 -41.87 16.95 -1.53
N GLN A 16 -41.02 17.22 -2.50
CA GLN A 16 -41.37 17.53 -3.87
C GLN A 16 -40.54 16.68 -4.82
N ILE A 17 -41.19 16.17 -5.86
CA ILE A 17 -40.52 15.52 -6.99
C ILE A 17 -40.44 16.56 -8.10
N ILE A 18 -39.24 16.91 -8.53
CA ILE A 18 -39.00 17.90 -9.58
C ILE A 18 -38.43 17.15 -10.77
N GLU A 19 -39.17 17.20 -11.89
CA GLU A 19 -38.77 16.54 -13.12
C GLU A 19 -37.36 16.96 -13.56
N ASN A 20 -36.53 16.00 -13.98
CA ASN A 20 -35.12 16.17 -14.38
C ASN A 20 -34.14 16.68 -13.29
N ILE A 21 -34.62 16.94 -12.06
CA ILE A 21 -33.79 17.36 -10.92
C ILE A 21 -33.67 16.23 -9.89
N GLY A 22 -34.80 15.69 -9.43
CA GLY A 22 -34.88 14.66 -8.40
C GLY A 22 -35.91 15.00 -7.28
N ILE A 23 -35.64 14.47 -6.10
CA ILE A 23 -36.54 14.62 -4.94
C ILE A 23 -35.93 15.62 -3.97
N THR A 24 -36.68 16.68 -3.65
CA THR A 24 -36.32 17.59 -2.56
C THR A 24 -37.17 17.26 -1.32
N ILE A 25 -36.51 17.00 -0.19
CA ILE A 25 -37.14 16.65 1.08
C ILE A 25 -36.90 17.79 2.07
N TYR A 26 -37.96 18.30 2.63
CA TYR A 26 -37.96 19.39 3.63
C TYR A 26 -37.95 18.79 5.02
N LEU A 27 -36.95 19.15 5.83
CA LEU A 27 -36.73 18.60 7.15
C LEU A 27 -37.02 19.57 8.26
N ASP A 28 -37.63 19.09 9.34
CA ASP A 28 -37.73 19.75 10.63
C ASP A 28 -36.80 19.09 11.65
N ASN A 29 -36.15 19.93 12.49
CA ASN A 29 -35.30 19.44 13.57
C ASN A 29 -36.17 19.01 14.76
N ASN A 30 -36.00 17.78 15.23
CA ASN A 30 -36.74 17.26 16.39
C ASN A 30 -36.24 17.84 17.71
N ASN A 31 -34.97 18.17 17.81
CA ASN A 31 -34.36 18.75 18.99
C ASN A 31 -34.62 20.26 19.03
N LYS A 32 -35.33 20.73 20.07
CA LYS A 32 -35.54 22.16 20.28
C LYS A 32 -34.30 22.86 20.87
N LYS A 33 -33.49 22.15 21.65
CA LYS A 33 -32.33 22.68 22.36
C LYS A 33 -31.02 22.30 21.67
N ALA A 34 -30.04 23.21 21.69
CA ALA A 34 -28.69 22.99 21.24
C ALA A 34 -27.67 23.20 22.37
N ILE A 35 -26.55 22.54 22.30
CA ILE A 35 -25.46 22.61 23.31
C ILE A 35 -24.48 23.71 22.89
N CYS A 36 -24.19 24.65 23.80
CA CYS A 36 -23.20 25.68 23.57
C CYS A 36 -21.78 25.06 23.52
N PRO A 37 -20.97 25.28 22.47
CA PRO A 37 -19.64 24.70 22.34
C PRO A 37 -18.64 25.28 23.33
N ASP A 38 -18.87 26.47 23.90
CA ASP A 38 -17.96 27.14 24.80
C ASP A 38 -18.18 26.76 26.29
N CYS A 39 -19.44 26.68 26.73
CA CYS A 39 -19.75 26.45 28.15
C CYS A 39 -20.55 25.16 28.42
N GLY A 40 -20.92 24.38 27.38
CA GLY A 40 -21.65 23.11 27.51
C GLY A 40 -23.15 23.25 27.89
N GLN A 41 -23.64 24.45 28.15
CA GLN A 41 -25.05 24.66 28.53
C GLN A 41 -26.00 24.46 27.34
N LYS A 42 -27.18 23.91 27.64
CA LYS A 42 -28.26 23.74 26.65
C LYS A 42 -29.08 25.02 26.56
N THR A 43 -29.34 25.46 25.34
CA THR A 43 -30.18 26.65 25.07
C THR A 43 -31.20 26.33 23.99
N ASP A 44 -32.38 26.94 24.10
CA ASP A 44 -33.45 26.97 23.06
C ASP A 44 -33.60 28.34 22.42
N LYS A 45 -32.78 29.32 22.79
CA LYS A 45 -32.85 30.67 22.26
C LYS A 45 -32.36 30.73 20.82
N LEU A 46 -33.29 30.71 19.90
CA LEU A 46 -33.02 30.89 18.48
C LEU A 46 -32.55 32.32 18.21
N HIS A 47 -31.40 32.46 17.53
CA HIS A 47 -30.93 33.73 17.00
C HIS A 47 -31.35 33.91 15.55
N GLN A 48 -31.15 32.92 14.69
CA GLN A 48 -31.47 32.95 13.26
C GLN A 48 -31.62 31.54 12.67
N ASN A 49 -32.48 31.42 11.65
CA ASN A 49 -32.59 30.21 10.84
C ASN A 49 -31.70 30.34 9.62
N HIS A 50 -30.95 29.24 9.30
CA HIS A 50 -30.17 29.12 8.09
C HIS A 50 -30.62 27.88 7.31
N TYR A 51 -31.41 28.11 6.26
CA TYR A 51 -31.85 27.06 5.36
C TYR A 51 -30.85 26.89 4.21
N TYR A 52 -30.46 25.65 3.92
CA TYR A 52 -29.63 25.32 2.77
C TYR A 52 -29.95 23.93 2.31
N VAL A 53 -29.47 23.57 1.10
CA VAL A 53 -29.72 22.29 0.47
C VAL A 53 -28.45 21.45 0.50
N VAL A 54 -28.59 20.17 0.89
CA VAL A 54 -27.53 19.19 0.88
C VAL A 54 -27.94 17.98 0.07
N ARG A 55 -27.00 17.37 -0.60
CA ARG A 55 -27.19 16.10 -1.33
C ARG A 55 -27.15 14.93 -0.36
N ASP A 56 -27.98 13.93 -0.65
CA ASP A 56 -28.07 12.71 0.13
C ASP A 56 -28.00 11.47 -0.77
N LEU A 57 -28.10 10.29 -0.18
CA LEU A 57 -28.19 9.04 -0.91
C LEU A 57 -29.38 9.08 -1.89
N PRO A 58 -29.22 8.61 -3.15
CA PRO A 58 -30.33 8.60 -4.10
C PRO A 58 -31.40 7.59 -3.70
N PHE A 59 -32.63 7.81 -4.11
CA PHE A 59 -33.72 6.82 -4.10
C PHE A 59 -33.83 6.19 -5.48
N GLY A 60 -33.30 4.98 -5.63
CA GLY A 60 -33.14 4.37 -6.94
C GLY A 60 -32.23 5.23 -7.82
N GLU A 61 -32.71 5.64 -8.99
CA GLU A 61 -31.96 6.51 -9.91
C GLU A 61 -32.17 8.02 -9.64
N GLN A 62 -33.11 8.36 -8.75
CA GLN A 62 -33.44 9.76 -8.47
C GLN A 62 -32.48 10.37 -7.44
N LYS A 63 -31.91 11.52 -7.78
CA LYS A 63 -31.10 12.33 -6.86
C LYS A 63 -31.98 12.85 -5.71
N VAL A 64 -31.44 12.86 -4.50
CA VAL A 64 -32.12 13.34 -3.30
C VAL A 64 -31.41 14.55 -2.74
N TYR A 65 -32.20 15.59 -2.49
CA TYR A 65 -31.77 16.85 -1.88
C TYR A 65 -32.55 17.06 -0.59
N LEU A 66 -31.84 17.35 0.49
CA LEU A 66 -32.42 17.66 1.79
C LEU A 66 -32.36 19.18 2.01
N GLN A 67 -33.50 19.83 2.20
CA GLN A 67 -33.48 21.17 2.73
C GLN A 67 -33.40 21.08 4.25
N VAL A 68 -32.28 21.53 4.80
CA VAL A 68 -31.96 21.48 6.23
C VAL A 68 -31.95 22.88 6.80
N ASN A 69 -32.33 22.99 8.06
CA ASN A 69 -32.21 24.23 8.82
C ASN A 69 -31.09 24.05 9.86
N ARG A 70 -29.97 24.71 9.68
CA ARG A 70 -28.94 24.81 10.71
C ARG A 70 -29.14 26.08 11.51
N ARG A 71 -29.84 25.98 12.62
CA ARG A 71 -30.17 27.12 13.46
C ARG A 71 -28.92 27.75 14.06
N GLN A 72 -28.88 29.07 14.07
CA GLN A 72 -27.96 29.83 14.89
C GLN A 72 -28.61 30.11 16.24
N MET A 73 -27.96 29.68 17.32
CA MET A 73 -28.47 29.77 18.68
C MET A 73 -27.71 30.85 19.46
N ARG A 74 -28.32 31.39 20.50
CA ARG A 74 -27.70 32.29 21.47
C ARG A 74 -27.63 31.58 22.82
N CYS A 75 -26.45 31.50 23.41
CA CYS A 75 -26.32 30.97 24.77
C CYS A 75 -26.86 31.95 25.79
N GLU A 76 -27.52 31.46 26.82
CA GLU A 76 -28.02 32.28 27.93
C GLU A 76 -27.01 32.42 29.08
N ALA A 77 -26.08 31.43 29.18
CA ALA A 77 -25.06 31.41 30.22
C ALA A 77 -23.77 32.16 29.84
N CYS A 78 -23.52 32.36 28.53
CA CYS A 78 -22.37 33.11 28.03
C CYS A 78 -22.78 33.89 26.76
N PRO A 79 -22.03 34.94 26.33
CA PRO A 79 -22.46 35.81 25.22
C PRO A 79 -22.30 35.18 23.82
N LYS A 80 -22.07 33.84 23.76
CA LYS A 80 -21.79 33.12 22.51
C LYS A 80 -23.00 32.98 21.62
N LYS A 81 -22.85 33.33 20.36
CA LYS A 81 -23.72 32.91 19.26
C LYS A 81 -23.04 31.78 18.51
N PHE A 82 -23.73 30.68 18.25
CA PHE A 82 -23.16 29.50 17.60
C PHE A 82 -24.19 28.82 16.69
N SER A 83 -23.70 28.18 15.62
CA SER A 83 -24.52 27.30 14.79
C SER A 83 -24.60 25.93 15.43
N GLU A 84 -25.79 25.35 15.51
CA GLU A 84 -25.96 23.99 16.01
C GLU A 84 -25.22 22.97 15.18
N ASP A 85 -24.84 21.89 15.80
CA ASP A 85 -24.30 20.74 15.10
C ASP A 85 -25.41 19.81 14.60
N LEU A 86 -25.26 19.36 13.36
CA LEU A 86 -26.10 18.33 12.75
C LEU A 86 -25.19 17.13 12.46
N GLU A 87 -25.45 16.01 13.11
CA GLU A 87 -24.59 14.82 13.02
C GLU A 87 -24.47 14.27 11.59
N PHE A 88 -25.57 14.38 10.82
CA PHE A 88 -25.65 13.83 9.46
C PHE A 88 -25.04 14.73 8.38
N VAL A 89 -24.65 15.99 8.69
CA VAL A 89 -24.00 16.90 7.75
C VAL A 89 -23.04 17.86 8.46
N LYS A 90 -21.77 17.88 8.06
CA LYS A 90 -20.76 18.78 8.61
C LYS A 90 -21.04 20.25 8.24
N LYS A 91 -20.54 21.18 9.05
CA LYS A 91 -20.57 22.62 8.75
C LYS A 91 -19.91 22.89 7.41
N THR A 92 -20.49 23.78 6.60
CA THR A 92 -19.98 24.16 5.27
C THR A 92 -19.98 23.05 4.21
N ARG A 93 -20.67 21.93 4.43
CA ARG A 93 -20.80 20.87 3.43
C ARG A 93 -22.18 20.84 2.79
N THR A 94 -22.19 20.48 1.51
CA THR A 94 -23.39 20.36 0.66
C THR A 94 -23.78 18.91 0.43
N TYR A 95 -23.29 17.99 1.26
CA TYR A 95 -23.56 16.55 1.21
C TYR A 95 -23.63 15.95 2.61
N THR A 96 -24.40 14.87 2.75
CA THR A 96 -24.52 14.14 4.02
C THR A 96 -23.30 13.22 4.25
N GLU A 97 -23.01 12.90 5.53
CA GLU A 97 -21.91 11.98 5.88
C GLU A 97 -22.12 10.57 5.27
N ARG A 98 -23.35 10.11 5.16
CA ARG A 98 -23.66 8.81 4.55
C ARG A 98 -23.43 8.79 3.03
N LEU A 99 -23.69 9.92 2.33
CA LEU A 99 -23.31 10.06 0.91
C LEU A 99 -21.80 10.08 0.75
N LYS A 100 -21.07 10.81 1.62
CA LYS A 100 -19.61 10.80 1.67
C LYS A 100 -19.10 9.36 1.84
N LYS A 101 -19.62 8.60 2.80
CA LYS A 101 -19.24 7.20 3.04
C LYS A 101 -19.47 6.33 1.79
N LYS A 102 -20.61 6.43 1.13
CA LYS A 102 -20.91 5.72 -0.12
C LYS A 102 -19.91 6.07 -1.22
N ILE A 103 -19.63 7.35 -1.45
CA ILE A 103 -18.70 7.81 -2.48
C ILE A 103 -17.28 7.27 -2.22
N LEU A 104 -16.82 7.32 -0.96
CA LEU A 104 -15.51 6.79 -0.59
C LEU A 104 -15.45 5.27 -0.79
N SER A 105 -16.52 4.53 -0.50
CA SER A 105 -16.55 3.09 -0.76
C SER A 105 -16.50 2.76 -2.27
N GLU A 106 -17.17 3.53 -3.11
CA GLU A 106 -17.10 3.35 -4.57
C GLU A 106 -15.71 3.62 -5.15
N LEU A 107 -14.93 4.51 -4.51
CA LEU A 107 -13.55 4.77 -4.92
C LEU A 107 -12.62 3.57 -4.74
N LEU A 108 -12.97 2.58 -3.91
CA LEU A 108 -12.20 1.34 -3.79
C LEU A 108 -12.16 0.58 -5.12
N GLU A 109 -13.23 0.68 -5.93
CA GLU A 109 -13.39 -0.11 -7.14
C GLU A 109 -13.30 0.70 -8.44
N SER A 110 -13.35 2.03 -8.38
CA SER A 110 -13.45 2.90 -9.55
C SER A 110 -12.54 4.14 -9.46
N ASP A 111 -12.40 4.87 -10.57
CA ASP A 111 -11.67 6.15 -10.61
C ASP A 111 -12.57 7.33 -10.20
N LEU A 112 -11.94 8.50 -9.93
CA LEU A 112 -12.64 9.71 -9.48
C LEU A 112 -13.72 10.17 -10.48
N LYS A 113 -13.39 10.17 -11.78
CA LYS A 113 -14.28 10.70 -12.82
C LYS A 113 -15.57 9.88 -12.90
N ASN A 114 -15.45 8.56 -12.93
CA ASN A 114 -16.61 7.67 -12.99
C ASN A 114 -17.46 7.75 -11.71
N VAL A 115 -16.82 7.83 -10.54
CA VAL A 115 -17.53 8.00 -9.25
C VAL A 115 -18.24 9.35 -9.20
N ALA A 116 -17.57 10.43 -9.63
CA ALA A 116 -18.14 11.77 -9.71
C ALA A 116 -19.40 11.80 -10.59
N GLN A 117 -19.29 11.23 -11.79
CA GLN A 117 -20.40 11.18 -12.73
C GLN A 117 -21.61 10.39 -12.20
N ARG A 118 -21.37 9.20 -11.62
CA ARG A 118 -22.45 8.36 -11.05
C ARG A 118 -23.18 9.02 -9.88
N ASN A 119 -22.46 9.77 -9.04
CA ASN A 119 -23.03 10.39 -7.87
C ASN A 119 -23.45 11.86 -8.08
N GLY A 120 -23.24 12.42 -9.27
CA GLY A 120 -23.58 13.80 -9.59
C GLY A 120 -22.81 14.83 -8.76
N VAL A 121 -21.57 14.49 -8.38
CA VAL A 121 -20.64 15.36 -7.64
C VAL A 121 -19.44 15.72 -8.53
N SER A 122 -18.71 16.76 -8.17
CA SER A 122 -17.47 17.09 -8.85
C SER A 122 -16.29 16.23 -8.34
N GLU A 123 -15.27 16.03 -9.17
CA GLU A 123 -14.02 15.36 -8.74
C GLU A 123 -13.38 16.10 -7.56
N GLN A 124 -13.48 17.45 -7.53
CA GLN A 124 -12.95 18.27 -6.44
C GLN A 124 -13.68 18.05 -5.11
N GLU A 125 -15.00 17.82 -5.14
CA GLU A 125 -15.76 17.45 -3.94
C GLU A 125 -15.29 16.08 -3.41
N ILE A 126 -15.04 15.12 -4.29
CA ILE A 126 -14.51 13.79 -3.88
C ILE A 126 -13.11 13.92 -3.30
N GLU A 127 -12.24 14.75 -3.89
CA GLU A 127 -10.91 15.01 -3.31
C GLU A 127 -11.01 15.66 -1.92
N THR A 128 -11.99 16.54 -1.72
CA THR A 128 -12.27 17.14 -0.41
C THR A 128 -12.73 16.08 0.60
N MET A 129 -13.63 15.18 0.20
CA MET A 129 -14.09 14.06 1.03
C MET A 129 -12.92 13.14 1.43
N LEU A 130 -12.02 12.84 0.48
CA LEU A 130 -10.82 12.05 0.72
C LEU A 130 -9.87 12.74 1.70
N LYS A 131 -9.65 14.04 1.55
CA LYS A 131 -8.79 14.83 2.46
C LYS A 131 -9.36 14.88 3.87
N GLU A 132 -10.67 15.08 4.02
CA GLU A 132 -11.33 15.06 5.32
C GLU A 132 -11.19 13.70 6.00
N TRP A 133 -11.43 12.62 5.26
CA TRP A 133 -11.25 11.27 5.77
C TRP A 133 -9.78 11.01 6.17
N GLY A 134 -8.83 11.46 5.35
CA GLY A 134 -7.40 11.36 5.66
C GLY A 134 -6.99 12.16 6.89
N GLN A 135 -7.63 13.32 7.16
CA GLN A 135 -7.41 14.11 8.38
C GLN A 135 -7.95 13.39 9.63
N GLU A 136 -9.06 12.68 9.52
CA GLU A 136 -9.61 11.85 10.60
C GLU A 136 -8.66 10.68 10.95
N LEU A 137 -7.89 10.17 9.96
CA LEU A 137 -6.84 9.17 10.16
C LEU A 137 -5.51 9.79 10.61
N SER A 138 -5.23 11.04 10.23
CA SER A 138 -3.99 11.73 10.55
C SER A 138 -3.89 11.96 12.06
N GLY A 139 -2.84 11.39 12.67
CA GLY A 139 -2.67 11.38 14.12
C GLY A 139 -2.92 10.01 14.77
N GLN A 140 -3.50 9.07 14.05
CA GLN A 140 -3.52 7.68 14.52
C GLN A 140 -2.13 7.08 14.33
N LYS A 141 -1.48 6.76 15.44
CA LYS A 141 -0.20 6.05 15.45
C LYS A 141 -0.46 4.54 15.32
N PRO A 142 0.45 3.79 14.69
CA PRO A 142 0.34 2.33 14.71
C PRO A 142 0.30 1.83 16.15
N SER A 143 -0.65 0.95 16.48
CA SER A 143 -0.75 0.34 17.81
C SER A 143 -0.38 -1.13 17.74
N GLY A 144 0.42 -1.63 18.69
CA GLY A 144 0.82 -3.04 18.73
C GLY A 144 1.58 -3.49 17.48
N LEU A 145 2.40 -2.61 16.91
CA LEU A 145 3.24 -2.89 15.75
C LEU A 145 4.48 -3.65 16.20
N LYS A 146 4.55 -4.96 15.94
CA LYS A 146 5.68 -5.82 16.30
C LYS A 146 6.64 -6.05 15.14
N ARG A 147 6.13 -6.26 13.92
CA ARG A 147 6.95 -6.51 12.75
C ARG A 147 6.69 -5.47 11.67
N LEU A 148 7.69 -4.62 11.44
CA LEU A 148 7.65 -3.55 10.46
C LEU A 148 8.30 -4.01 9.14
N GLY A 149 7.58 -3.96 8.04
CA GLY A 149 8.12 -4.10 6.68
C GLY A 149 8.40 -2.74 6.05
N ILE A 150 9.58 -2.57 5.44
CA ILE A 150 9.95 -1.38 4.69
C ILE A 150 10.33 -1.80 3.27
N ASP A 151 9.62 -1.28 2.27
CA ASP A 151 9.87 -1.59 0.86
C ASP A 151 9.56 -0.38 -0.03
N GLU A 152 9.79 -0.50 -1.33
CA GLU A 152 9.59 0.57 -2.30
C GLU A 152 8.64 0.17 -3.43
N ILE A 153 7.85 1.14 -3.86
CA ILE A 153 7.07 1.00 -5.09
C ILE A 153 7.42 2.11 -6.09
N ALA A 154 7.65 1.75 -7.34
CA ALA A 154 7.84 2.73 -8.40
C ALA A 154 6.51 3.46 -8.72
N LEU A 155 6.51 4.78 -8.57
CA LEU A 155 5.35 5.62 -8.91
C LEU A 155 5.15 5.69 -10.42
N VAL A 156 6.24 5.85 -11.18
CA VAL A 156 6.23 5.87 -12.64
C VAL A 156 7.26 4.87 -13.15
N LYS A 157 6.83 3.95 -14.01
CA LYS A 157 7.73 2.94 -14.58
C LYS A 157 8.85 3.61 -15.37
N GLY A 158 10.10 3.28 -15.05
CA GLY A 158 11.28 3.76 -15.76
C GLY A 158 11.85 5.12 -15.31
N GLN A 159 11.17 5.87 -14.44
CA GLN A 159 11.61 7.21 -14.02
C GLN A 159 12.39 7.24 -12.69
N LYS A 160 12.73 6.08 -12.09
CA LYS A 160 13.40 5.97 -10.78
C LYS A 160 12.70 6.77 -9.65
N ASN A 161 11.40 7.02 -9.81
CA ASN A 161 10.59 7.74 -8.86
C ASN A 161 9.91 6.71 -7.94
N TYR A 162 10.52 6.47 -6.78
CA TYR A 162 10.07 5.47 -5.81
C TYR A 162 9.45 6.14 -4.60
N CYS A 163 8.39 5.57 -4.06
CA CYS A 163 7.91 5.90 -2.73
C CYS A 163 8.17 4.73 -1.78
N VAL A 164 8.43 5.07 -0.52
CA VAL A 164 8.58 4.08 0.56
C VAL A 164 7.20 3.67 1.04
N VAL A 165 7.04 2.39 1.31
CA VAL A 165 5.83 1.80 1.90
C VAL A 165 6.22 1.14 3.21
N LEU A 166 5.57 1.54 4.29
CA LEU A 166 5.71 0.99 5.63
C LEU A 166 4.50 0.10 5.91
N VAL A 167 4.75 -1.13 6.32
CA VAL A 167 3.73 -2.17 6.45
C VAL A 167 3.78 -2.79 7.84
N ASP A 168 2.65 -2.91 8.50
CA ASP A 168 2.48 -3.85 9.62
C ASP A 168 2.31 -5.25 9.03
N ILE A 169 3.35 -6.09 9.17
CA ILE A 169 3.39 -7.43 8.58
C ILE A 169 2.35 -8.34 9.21
N ASP A 170 2.12 -8.20 10.51
CA ASP A 170 1.18 -9.02 11.27
C ASP A 170 -0.27 -8.72 10.90
N LYS A 171 -0.63 -7.44 10.87
CA LYS A 171 -1.97 -6.98 10.51
C LYS A 171 -2.21 -6.92 9.01
N LYS A 172 -1.16 -7.04 8.19
CA LYS A 172 -1.20 -6.97 6.73
C LYS A 172 -1.78 -5.65 6.20
N ILE A 173 -1.43 -4.53 6.84
CA ILE A 173 -1.91 -3.19 6.51
C ILE A 173 -0.75 -2.22 6.26
N ILE A 174 -1.03 -1.18 5.48
CA ILE A 174 -0.11 -0.06 5.32
C ILE A 174 -0.19 0.83 6.56
N VAL A 175 0.96 1.15 7.16
CA VAL A 175 1.09 2.07 8.30
C VAL A 175 1.80 3.37 7.93
N GLY A 176 2.38 3.45 6.74
CA GLY A 176 3.03 4.65 6.24
C GLY A 176 3.33 4.60 4.76
N MET A 177 3.35 5.78 4.13
CA MET A 177 3.84 5.96 2.77
C MET A 177 4.57 7.30 2.66
N LEU A 178 5.78 7.28 2.09
CA LEU A 178 6.61 8.48 1.91
C LEU A 178 6.92 8.69 0.43
N LYS A 179 6.84 9.94 -0.01
CA LYS A 179 7.10 10.32 -1.41
C LYS A 179 8.54 10.06 -1.83
N ASN A 180 9.48 10.29 -0.93
CA ASN A 180 10.90 10.13 -1.18
C ASN A 180 11.50 9.09 -0.25
N ARG A 181 12.55 8.43 -0.69
CA ARG A 181 13.27 7.40 0.07
C ARG A 181 14.54 7.91 0.75
N THR A 182 14.63 9.19 1.08
CA THR A 182 15.82 9.71 1.78
C THR A 182 15.84 9.24 3.22
N GLN A 183 17.05 8.96 3.72
CA GLN A 183 17.24 8.54 5.11
C GLN A 183 16.63 9.53 6.10
N VAL A 184 16.74 10.83 5.81
CA VAL A 184 16.23 11.92 6.65
C VAL A 184 14.71 11.89 6.74
N GLU A 185 14.02 11.71 5.63
CA GLU A 185 12.55 11.66 5.62
C GLU A 185 12.01 10.42 6.31
N ILE A 186 12.63 9.26 6.10
CA ILE A 186 12.24 8.01 6.77
C ILE A 186 12.44 8.17 8.28
N LYS A 187 13.60 8.69 8.71
CA LYS A 187 13.91 8.95 10.11
C LYS A 187 12.85 9.86 10.73
N LYS A 188 12.59 11.01 10.13
CA LYS A 188 11.59 11.97 10.62
C LYS A 188 10.17 11.36 10.71
N TYR A 189 9.81 10.51 9.75
CA TYR A 189 8.50 9.87 9.75
C TYR A 189 8.35 8.87 10.89
N LEU A 190 9.36 8.04 11.13
CA LEU A 190 9.36 7.06 12.22
C LEU A 190 9.43 7.76 13.60
N GLU A 191 10.25 8.80 13.74
CA GLU A 191 10.31 9.61 14.98
C GLU A 191 8.95 10.21 15.36
N ALA A 192 8.13 10.58 14.36
CA ALA A 192 6.78 11.11 14.62
C ALA A 192 5.83 10.08 15.24
N TRP A 193 6.11 8.78 15.13
CA TRP A 193 5.35 7.75 15.84
C TRP A 193 5.57 7.80 17.35
N GLY A 194 6.76 8.26 17.80
CA GLY A 194 7.15 8.36 19.22
C GLY A 194 7.74 7.06 19.75
N GLU A 195 8.47 7.18 20.85
CA GLU A 195 9.20 6.08 21.50
C GLU A 195 8.29 4.90 21.85
N GLU A 196 7.10 5.17 22.41
CA GLU A 196 6.13 4.14 22.81
C GLU A 196 5.78 3.17 21.66
N VAL A 197 5.69 3.63 20.41
CA VAL A 197 5.43 2.79 19.24
C VAL A 197 6.69 2.09 18.79
N LEU A 198 7.81 2.80 18.75
CA LEU A 198 9.10 2.27 18.26
C LEU A 198 9.63 1.15 19.16
N GLU A 199 9.48 1.27 20.48
CA GLU A 199 9.91 0.26 21.47
C GLU A 199 9.14 -1.08 21.35
N GLN A 200 7.92 -1.06 20.81
CA GLN A 200 7.13 -2.29 20.58
C GLN A 200 7.59 -3.09 19.37
N ILE A 201 8.40 -2.49 18.48
CA ILE A 201 8.86 -3.16 17.26
C ILE A 201 9.97 -4.15 17.62
N GLU A 202 9.72 -5.41 17.37
CA GLU A 202 10.64 -6.51 17.63
C GLU A 202 11.48 -6.88 16.39
N GLU A 203 10.98 -6.57 15.18
CA GLU A 203 11.61 -6.93 13.92
C GLU A 203 11.35 -5.87 12.84
N VAL A 204 12.39 -5.56 12.06
CA VAL A 204 12.28 -4.70 10.87
C VAL A 204 12.76 -5.48 9.64
N SER A 205 11.85 -5.80 8.74
CA SER A 205 12.16 -6.47 7.48
C SER A 205 12.38 -5.44 6.36
N ILE A 206 13.54 -5.51 5.71
CA ILE A 206 13.98 -4.51 4.71
C ILE A 206 14.51 -5.20 3.44
N ASP A 207 14.53 -4.46 2.33
CA ASP A 207 15.42 -4.80 1.23
C ASP A 207 16.90 -4.53 1.63
N MET A 208 17.83 -5.02 0.83
CA MET A 208 19.27 -4.84 1.13
C MET A 208 19.75 -3.42 0.77
N TRP A 209 19.02 -2.39 1.23
CA TRP A 209 19.40 -0.99 1.04
C TRP A 209 19.91 -0.36 2.33
N LYS A 210 21.16 0.08 2.32
CA LYS A 210 21.87 0.54 3.52
C LYS A 210 21.16 1.64 4.32
N PRO A 211 20.50 2.65 3.72
CA PRO A 211 19.77 3.65 4.49
C PRO A 211 18.62 3.08 5.33
N TYR A 212 17.90 2.04 4.89
CA TYR A 212 16.87 1.40 5.72
C TYR A 212 17.48 0.75 6.94
N LYS A 213 18.58 0.00 6.76
CA LYS A 213 19.35 -0.60 7.88
C LYS A 213 19.78 0.47 8.87
N ASN A 214 20.44 1.54 8.40
CA ASN A 214 20.95 2.60 9.28
C ASN A 214 19.84 3.28 10.09
N VAL A 215 18.68 3.56 9.48
CA VAL A 215 17.55 4.17 10.19
C VAL A 215 16.96 3.21 11.21
N SER A 216 16.78 1.94 10.84
CA SER A 216 16.25 0.92 11.74
C SER A 216 17.14 0.72 12.96
N GLU A 217 18.45 0.53 12.77
CA GLU A 217 19.41 0.37 13.88
C GLU A 217 19.54 1.62 14.77
N ALA A 218 19.35 2.83 14.20
CA ALA A 218 19.45 4.07 14.96
C ALA A 218 18.19 4.38 15.78
N LEU A 219 17.00 4.06 15.28
CA LEU A 219 15.73 4.41 15.92
C LEU A 219 15.07 3.25 16.66
N ILE A 220 15.40 2.02 16.31
CA ILE A 220 14.76 0.81 16.82
C ILE A 220 15.86 -0.21 17.18
N PRO A 221 16.81 0.15 18.07
CA PRO A 221 17.99 -0.66 18.32
C PRO A 221 17.69 -2.03 18.95
N GLN A 222 16.52 -2.19 19.57
CA GLN A 222 16.06 -3.46 20.13
C GLN A 222 15.50 -4.42 19.07
N ALA A 223 15.13 -3.90 17.88
CA ALA A 223 14.54 -4.73 16.84
C ALA A 223 15.59 -5.45 16.00
N GLU A 224 15.30 -6.70 15.69
CA GLU A 224 16.10 -7.46 14.73
C GLU A 224 15.86 -6.97 13.30
N VAL A 225 16.94 -6.63 12.58
CA VAL A 225 16.86 -6.21 11.19
C VAL A 225 17.05 -7.43 10.28
N VAL A 226 16.01 -7.77 9.53
CA VAL A 226 15.97 -8.94 8.66
C VAL A 226 15.99 -8.51 7.20
N ALA A 227 16.88 -9.13 6.39
CA ALA A 227 16.89 -8.94 4.95
C ALA A 227 15.76 -9.75 4.29
N ASP A 228 14.99 -9.09 3.42
CA ASP A 228 13.95 -9.79 2.67
C ASP A 228 14.52 -10.87 1.76
N ARG A 229 14.09 -12.11 1.99
CA ARG A 229 14.44 -13.28 1.21
C ARG A 229 14.23 -13.09 -0.30
N PHE A 230 13.11 -12.44 -0.69
CA PHE A 230 12.83 -12.20 -2.11
C PHE A 230 13.91 -11.36 -2.77
N HIS A 231 14.39 -10.31 -2.10
CA HIS A 231 15.45 -9.45 -2.61
C HIS A 231 16.81 -10.15 -2.64
N VAL A 232 17.08 -11.04 -1.69
CA VAL A 232 18.29 -11.89 -1.71
C VAL A 232 18.26 -12.83 -2.92
N MET A 233 17.15 -13.55 -3.14
CA MET A 233 16.96 -14.43 -4.31
C MET A 233 17.04 -13.66 -5.63
N LYS A 234 16.50 -12.45 -5.66
CA LYS A 234 16.56 -11.59 -6.84
C LYS A 234 17.98 -11.28 -7.29
N GLN A 235 18.94 -11.09 -6.36
CA GLN A 235 20.35 -10.86 -6.70
C GLN A 235 20.93 -12.04 -7.48
N VAL A 236 20.69 -13.27 -7.03
CA VAL A 236 21.14 -14.49 -7.70
C VAL A 236 20.50 -14.62 -9.08
N ASN A 237 19.19 -14.41 -9.18
CA ASN A 237 18.46 -14.48 -10.43
C ASN A 237 18.93 -13.43 -11.46
N GLU A 238 19.19 -12.19 -11.03
CA GLU A 238 19.69 -11.12 -11.89
C GLU A 238 21.09 -11.41 -12.42
N GLU A 239 21.96 -12.01 -11.61
CA GLU A 239 23.31 -12.38 -12.04
C GLU A 239 23.28 -13.56 -13.04
N LEU A 240 22.39 -14.54 -12.83
CA LEU A 240 22.14 -15.63 -13.79
C LEU A 240 21.57 -15.08 -15.12
N ASP A 241 20.59 -14.19 -15.10
CA ASP A 241 20.07 -13.54 -16.33
C ASP A 241 21.17 -12.73 -17.05
N GLY A 242 22.04 -12.08 -16.29
CA GLY A 242 23.22 -11.40 -16.80
C GLY A 242 24.19 -12.34 -17.50
N ALA A 243 24.44 -13.54 -16.95
CA ALA A 243 25.26 -14.56 -17.54
C ALA A 243 24.69 -15.11 -18.86
N ILE A 244 23.37 -15.35 -18.91
CA ILE A 244 22.69 -15.76 -20.15
C ILE A 244 22.91 -14.72 -21.26
N LYS A 245 22.74 -13.43 -20.94
CA LYS A 245 22.96 -12.32 -21.90
C LYS A 245 24.39 -12.24 -22.40
N LYS A 246 25.37 -12.45 -21.50
CA LYS A 246 26.82 -12.47 -21.85
C LYS A 246 27.16 -13.62 -22.79
N ILE A 247 26.68 -14.83 -22.48
CA ILE A 247 26.94 -16.02 -23.33
C ILE A 247 26.30 -15.84 -24.70
N LYS A 248 25.06 -15.32 -24.75
CA LYS A 248 24.38 -15.01 -26.01
C LYS A 248 25.18 -14.00 -26.85
N LYS A 249 25.64 -12.91 -26.27
CA LYS A 249 26.47 -11.90 -26.95
C LYS A 249 27.79 -12.47 -27.43
N ALA A 250 28.45 -13.29 -26.61
CA ALA A 250 29.70 -13.94 -27.01
C ALA A 250 29.51 -14.93 -28.17
N ALA A 251 28.43 -15.70 -28.14
CA ALA A 251 28.07 -16.62 -29.23
C ALA A 251 27.77 -15.86 -30.55
N GLU A 252 27.05 -14.75 -30.47
CA GLU A 252 26.74 -13.87 -31.61
C GLU A 252 28.00 -13.30 -32.25
N ALA A 253 29.03 -13.00 -31.46
CA ALA A 253 30.31 -12.49 -31.92
C ALA A 253 31.31 -13.57 -32.41
N SER A 254 31.01 -14.87 -32.20
CA SER A 254 31.88 -15.97 -32.64
C SER A 254 31.98 -16.04 -34.17
N LYS A 255 33.20 -16.21 -34.68
CA LYS A 255 33.48 -16.43 -36.11
C LYS A 255 33.16 -17.86 -36.56
N ASN A 256 33.04 -18.79 -35.61
CA ASN A 256 32.68 -20.17 -35.89
C ASN A 256 31.16 -20.32 -35.98
N ASN A 257 30.65 -20.35 -37.22
CA ASN A 257 29.21 -20.42 -37.49
C ASN A 257 28.52 -21.67 -36.93
N SER A 258 29.19 -22.82 -36.90
CA SER A 258 28.66 -24.08 -36.36
C SER A 258 28.48 -23.97 -34.83
N GLU A 259 29.50 -23.53 -34.10
CA GLU A 259 29.44 -23.33 -32.68
C GLU A 259 28.44 -22.24 -32.27
N LYS A 260 28.43 -21.13 -33.00
CA LYS A 260 27.45 -20.06 -32.86
C LYS A 260 26.01 -20.60 -32.97
N ALA A 261 25.70 -21.34 -34.02
CA ALA A 261 24.39 -21.92 -34.23
C ALA A 261 24.01 -22.90 -33.10
N ARG A 262 24.93 -23.75 -32.69
CA ARG A 262 24.76 -24.72 -31.59
C ARG A 262 24.42 -24.00 -30.26
N ILE A 263 25.21 -23.01 -29.86
CA ILE A 263 25.00 -22.31 -28.59
C ILE A 263 23.69 -21.52 -28.65
N LEU A 264 23.46 -20.73 -29.69
CA LEU A 264 22.26 -19.89 -29.80
C LEU A 264 20.98 -20.71 -29.82
N SER A 265 20.96 -21.88 -30.52
CA SER A 265 19.79 -22.76 -30.49
C SER A 265 19.58 -23.39 -29.11
N GLY A 266 20.64 -23.80 -28.44
CA GLY A 266 20.59 -24.40 -27.12
C GLY A 266 20.08 -23.43 -26.03
N ILE A 267 20.51 -22.15 -26.07
CA ILE A 267 20.08 -21.16 -25.08
C ILE A 267 18.80 -20.37 -25.48
N LYS A 268 18.26 -20.64 -26.68
CA LYS A 268 17.00 -19.97 -27.15
C LYS A 268 15.87 -20.25 -26.15
N LYS A 269 15.23 -19.18 -25.64
CA LYS A 269 14.14 -19.24 -24.64
C LYS A 269 14.54 -19.92 -23.30
N SER A 270 15.84 -20.05 -22.99
CA SER A 270 16.29 -20.70 -21.75
C SER A 270 16.10 -19.85 -20.49
N LYS A 271 15.92 -18.53 -20.63
CA LYS A 271 15.80 -17.61 -19.49
C LYS A 271 14.72 -18.05 -18.49
N TYR A 272 13.53 -18.37 -18.96
CA TYR A 272 12.43 -18.75 -18.07
C TYR A 272 12.70 -20.07 -17.36
N VAL A 273 13.25 -21.04 -18.06
CA VAL A 273 13.59 -22.36 -17.52
C VAL A 273 14.67 -22.25 -16.44
N LEU A 274 15.73 -21.46 -16.69
CA LEU A 274 16.81 -21.26 -15.75
C LEU A 274 16.45 -20.45 -14.50
N LEU A 275 15.47 -19.52 -14.61
CA LEU A 275 15.03 -18.68 -13.50
C LEU A 275 13.88 -19.28 -12.69
N LYS A 276 13.14 -20.21 -13.27
CA LYS A 276 12.04 -20.93 -12.62
C LYS A 276 12.58 -21.97 -11.65
N ASN A 277 11.86 -22.28 -10.58
CA ASN A 277 12.24 -23.36 -9.66
C ASN A 277 12.14 -24.71 -10.38
N GLU A 278 13.13 -25.57 -10.21
CA GLU A 278 13.24 -26.84 -10.93
C GLU A 278 12.04 -27.75 -10.67
N GLU A 279 11.55 -27.80 -9.43
CA GLU A 279 10.36 -28.57 -9.03
C GLU A 279 9.08 -28.20 -9.80
N THR A 280 9.01 -26.96 -10.30
CA THR A 280 7.85 -26.46 -11.03
C THR A 280 7.98 -26.56 -12.54
N LEU A 281 9.08 -27.14 -13.04
CA LEU A 281 9.32 -27.31 -14.48
C LEU A 281 8.45 -28.42 -15.06
N THR A 282 7.84 -28.13 -16.21
CA THR A 282 7.20 -29.15 -17.05
C THR A 282 8.23 -30.04 -17.73
N GLU A 283 7.85 -31.21 -18.24
CA GLU A 283 8.76 -32.12 -18.95
C GLU A 283 9.47 -31.44 -20.14
N ILE A 284 8.74 -30.62 -20.92
CA ILE A 284 9.31 -29.82 -22.03
C ILE A 284 10.37 -28.83 -21.51
N GLU A 285 10.12 -28.21 -20.35
CA GLU A 285 11.07 -27.29 -19.72
C GLU A 285 12.31 -28.02 -19.18
N LYS A 286 12.16 -29.23 -18.66
CA LYS A 286 13.28 -30.08 -18.24
C LYS A 286 14.16 -30.50 -19.42
N GLU A 287 13.57 -30.93 -20.54
CA GLU A 287 14.29 -31.22 -21.78
C GLU A 287 15.06 -29.98 -22.26
N LYS A 288 14.47 -28.80 -22.14
CA LYS A 288 15.13 -27.53 -22.45
C LYS A 288 16.32 -27.27 -21.53
N LEU A 289 16.18 -27.52 -20.22
CA LEU A 289 17.26 -27.40 -19.26
C LEU A 289 18.47 -28.34 -19.64
N GLU A 290 18.19 -29.60 -20.00
CA GLU A 290 19.21 -30.54 -20.48
C GLU A 290 19.90 -30.05 -21.78
N SER A 291 19.14 -29.42 -22.66
CA SER A 291 19.67 -28.78 -23.86
C SER A 291 20.67 -27.66 -23.52
N VAL A 292 20.37 -26.82 -22.52
CA VAL A 292 21.25 -25.75 -22.02
C VAL A 292 22.52 -26.33 -21.42
N LYS A 293 22.39 -27.40 -20.62
CA LYS A 293 23.53 -28.12 -19.99
C LYS A 293 24.58 -28.56 -20.99
N LYS A 294 24.14 -29.08 -22.15
CA LYS A 294 25.03 -29.57 -23.22
C LYS A 294 25.81 -28.46 -23.93
N VAL A 295 25.26 -27.24 -24.02
CA VAL A 295 25.85 -26.13 -24.80
C VAL A 295 26.46 -25.03 -23.95
N ALA A 296 26.05 -24.91 -22.69
CA ALA A 296 26.52 -23.88 -21.76
C ALA A 296 26.64 -24.44 -20.33
N PRO A 297 27.68 -25.26 -20.03
CA PRO A 297 27.84 -25.89 -18.71
C PRO A 297 27.85 -24.89 -17.55
N ILE A 298 28.38 -23.70 -17.77
CA ILE A 298 28.40 -22.65 -16.75
C ILE A 298 26.97 -22.21 -16.33
N LEU A 299 26.03 -22.12 -17.27
CA LEU A 299 24.62 -21.78 -16.95
C LEU A 299 23.98 -22.93 -16.18
N HIS A 300 24.29 -24.16 -16.48
CA HIS A 300 23.84 -25.31 -15.72
C HIS A 300 24.35 -25.27 -14.27
N LYS A 301 25.66 -25.05 -14.07
CA LYS A 301 26.22 -24.87 -12.74
C LYS A 301 25.57 -23.74 -11.98
N MET A 302 25.33 -22.59 -12.62
CA MET A 302 24.62 -21.47 -12.00
C MET A 302 23.17 -21.83 -11.64
N HIS A 303 22.48 -22.60 -12.47
CA HIS A 303 21.15 -23.09 -12.17
C HIS A 303 21.15 -24.02 -10.95
N GLN A 304 22.04 -24.99 -10.90
CA GLN A 304 22.16 -25.89 -9.74
C GLN A 304 22.41 -25.12 -8.44
N LEU A 305 23.39 -24.22 -8.44
CA LEU A 305 23.67 -23.38 -7.26
C LEU A 305 22.49 -22.47 -6.89
N LYS A 306 21.70 -22.00 -7.85
CA LYS A 306 20.48 -21.26 -7.57
C LYS A 306 19.44 -22.16 -6.87
N GLU A 307 19.26 -23.42 -7.31
CA GLU A 307 18.35 -24.36 -6.66
C GLU A 307 18.82 -24.71 -5.23
N GLU A 308 20.12 -24.98 -5.06
CA GLU A 308 20.72 -25.21 -3.73
C GLU A 308 20.46 -23.98 -2.80
N PHE A 309 20.63 -22.78 -3.33
CA PHE A 309 20.35 -21.55 -2.58
C PHE A 309 18.88 -21.44 -2.16
N ILE A 310 17.93 -21.83 -3.02
CA ILE A 310 16.52 -21.90 -2.67
C ILE A 310 16.30 -22.88 -1.52
N GLN A 311 16.90 -24.07 -1.59
CA GLN A 311 16.75 -25.12 -0.58
C GLN A 311 17.29 -24.70 0.80
N ILE A 312 18.34 -23.86 0.85
CA ILE A 312 18.83 -23.30 2.13
C ILE A 312 17.71 -22.57 2.87
N PHE A 313 16.88 -21.80 2.17
CA PHE A 313 15.80 -21.04 2.77
C PHE A 313 14.50 -21.84 2.96
N GLU A 314 14.27 -22.90 2.17
CA GLU A 314 13.06 -23.75 2.32
C GLU A 314 13.18 -24.72 3.49
N ALA A 315 14.35 -25.30 3.71
CA ALA A 315 14.57 -26.24 4.80
C ALA A 315 14.40 -25.58 6.18
N PRO A 316 13.77 -26.27 7.16
CA PRO A 316 13.70 -25.79 8.53
C PRO A 316 15.12 -25.81 9.14
N LYS A 317 15.64 -24.65 9.48
CA LYS A 317 16.98 -24.43 10.04
C LYS A 317 16.90 -23.29 11.07
N ASP A 318 17.75 -23.36 12.07
CA ASP A 318 18.06 -22.22 12.92
C ASP A 318 19.11 -21.30 12.25
N TRP A 319 19.44 -20.19 12.88
CA TRP A 319 20.41 -19.24 12.33
C TRP A 319 21.81 -19.83 12.18
N VAL A 320 22.23 -20.78 13.06
CA VAL A 320 23.54 -21.43 13.03
C VAL A 320 23.65 -22.36 11.82
N GLU A 321 22.66 -23.23 11.63
CA GLU A 321 22.58 -24.13 10.47
C GLU A 321 22.43 -23.33 9.17
N GLY A 322 21.68 -22.21 9.19
CA GLY A 322 21.56 -21.29 8.08
C GLY A 322 22.90 -20.64 7.71
N LEU A 323 23.67 -20.21 8.70
CA LEU A 323 24.99 -19.62 8.50
C LEU A 323 25.98 -20.63 7.87
N PHE A 324 26.05 -21.88 8.39
CA PHE A 324 26.92 -22.91 7.83
C PHE A 324 26.51 -23.24 6.39
N SER A 325 25.22 -23.47 6.14
CA SER A 325 24.73 -23.76 4.79
C SER A 325 25.03 -22.65 3.78
N LEU A 326 24.85 -21.37 4.19
CA LEU A 326 25.21 -20.22 3.36
C LEU A 326 26.73 -20.12 3.14
N SER A 327 27.54 -20.41 4.16
CA SER A 327 28.99 -20.38 4.06
C SER A 327 29.54 -21.42 3.08
N ASP A 328 28.98 -22.62 3.10
CA ASP A 328 29.35 -23.68 2.17
C ASP A 328 28.91 -23.34 0.74
N TRP A 329 27.69 -22.88 0.57
CA TRP A 329 27.21 -22.40 -0.73
C TRP A 329 28.08 -21.26 -1.29
N LEU A 330 28.52 -20.31 -0.47
CA LEU A 330 29.35 -19.19 -0.89
C LEU A 330 30.69 -19.65 -1.44
N LYS A 331 31.32 -20.72 -0.87
CA LYS A 331 32.58 -21.29 -1.37
C LYS A 331 32.45 -21.79 -2.81
N ASP A 332 31.33 -22.45 -3.11
CA ASP A 332 31.09 -23.04 -4.43
C ASP A 332 30.60 -21.98 -5.45
N ALA A 333 29.82 -21.03 -4.97
CA ALA A 333 29.15 -20.01 -5.80
C ALA A 333 30.07 -18.85 -6.20
N ILE A 334 31.10 -18.50 -5.42
CA ILE A 334 31.89 -17.28 -5.62
C ILE A 334 32.51 -17.17 -7.00
N SER A 335 32.84 -18.31 -7.63
CA SER A 335 33.42 -18.35 -8.97
C SER A 335 32.44 -18.00 -10.09
N VAL A 336 31.13 -18.20 -9.88
CA VAL A 336 30.07 -18.01 -10.90
C VAL A 336 29.08 -16.94 -10.56
N PHE A 337 28.92 -16.61 -9.24
CA PHE A 337 28.05 -15.53 -8.72
C PHE A 337 28.83 -14.48 -7.91
N PRO A 338 29.94 -13.91 -8.45
CA PRO A 338 30.80 -13.03 -7.65
C PRO A 338 30.10 -11.76 -7.13
N LYS A 339 29.08 -11.25 -7.79
CA LYS A 339 28.33 -10.07 -7.35
C LYS A 339 27.36 -10.43 -6.24
N SER A 340 26.60 -11.50 -6.43
CA SER A 340 25.65 -12.01 -5.43
C SER A 340 26.36 -12.41 -4.15
N CYS A 341 27.47 -13.15 -4.25
CA CYS A 341 28.27 -13.54 -3.09
C CYS A 341 28.78 -12.33 -2.28
N ARG A 342 29.30 -11.30 -2.95
CA ARG A 342 29.73 -10.05 -2.27
C ARG A 342 28.57 -9.36 -1.56
N THR A 343 27.38 -9.35 -2.16
CA THR A 343 26.19 -8.75 -1.52
C THR A 343 25.75 -9.59 -0.34
N ILE A 344 25.67 -10.91 -0.48
CA ILE A 344 25.28 -11.83 0.58
C ILE A 344 26.25 -11.73 1.76
N ILE A 345 27.56 -11.73 1.54
CA ILE A 345 28.57 -11.57 2.60
C ILE A 345 28.39 -10.25 3.34
N ARG A 346 28.13 -9.15 2.62
CA ARG A 346 27.89 -7.83 3.24
C ARG A 346 26.66 -7.81 4.14
N TRP A 347 25.65 -8.55 3.80
CA TRP A 347 24.37 -8.60 4.47
C TRP A 347 24.14 -9.88 5.28
N ILE A 348 25.21 -10.65 5.53
CA ILE A 348 25.09 -11.99 6.11
C ILE A 348 24.32 -11.98 7.44
N GLY A 349 24.58 -11.01 8.32
CA GLY A 349 23.88 -10.89 9.59
C GLY A 349 22.38 -10.74 9.43
N GLN A 350 21.92 -9.83 8.52
CA GLN A 350 20.51 -9.61 8.26
C GLN A 350 19.85 -10.77 7.50
N ILE A 351 20.63 -11.52 6.73
CA ILE A 351 20.13 -12.69 5.98
C ILE A 351 19.94 -13.87 6.92
N ILE A 352 20.88 -14.14 7.84
CA ILE A 352 20.76 -15.25 8.80
C ILE A 352 19.67 -15.00 9.84
N ALA A 353 19.42 -13.76 10.23
CA ALA A 353 18.30 -13.38 11.10
C ALA A 353 16.93 -13.86 10.58
N TYR A 354 16.79 -14.07 9.27
CA TYR A 354 15.59 -14.67 8.69
C TYR A 354 15.28 -16.07 9.27
N PHE A 355 16.28 -16.87 9.60
CA PHE A 355 16.08 -18.27 10.00
C PHE A 355 15.41 -18.40 11.38
N ASP A 356 15.57 -17.42 12.26
CA ASP A 356 14.98 -17.46 13.60
C ASP A 356 13.46 -17.31 13.59
N ARG A 357 12.94 -16.35 12.81
CA ARG A 357 11.50 -16.05 12.78
C ARG A 357 10.82 -16.36 11.45
N ARG A 358 11.58 -16.62 10.41
CA ARG A 358 11.13 -16.92 9.04
C ARG A 358 10.11 -15.91 8.49
N THR A 359 10.26 -14.66 8.87
CA THR A 359 9.38 -13.59 8.38
C THR A 359 9.53 -13.44 6.88
N THR A 360 8.46 -13.67 6.16
CA THR A 360 8.41 -13.48 4.71
C THR A 360 7.79 -12.14 4.38
N GLN A 361 8.36 -11.42 3.44
CA GLN A 361 7.74 -10.21 2.88
C GLN A 361 6.66 -10.52 1.82
N GLY A 362 6.16 -11.73 1.73
CA GLY A 362 5.02 -12.05 0.87
C GLY A 362 3.81 -11.15 1.12
N VAL A 363 3.62 -10.71 2.38
CA VAL A 363 2.62 -9.69 2.76
C VAL A 363 2.94 -8.35 2.10
N VAL A 364 4.18 -7.89 2.18
CA VAL A 364 4.64 -6.62 1.59
C VAL A 364 4.53 -6.67 0.07
N GLU A 365 4.93 -7.77 -0.56
CA GLU A 365 4.77 -7.99 -2.00
C GLU A 365 3.27 -7.97 -2.40
N GLY A 366 2.42 -8.64 -1.66
CA GLY A 366 0.96 -8.62 -1.85
C GLY A 366 0.40 -7.20 -1.78
N ILE A 367 0.81 -6.43 -0.77
CA ILE A 367 0.45 -5.01 -0.62
C ILE A 367 0.96 -4.19 -1.81
N ASN A 368 2.20 -4.36 -2.21
CA ASN A 368 2.77 -3.67 -3.36
C ASN A 368 2.05 -4.01 -4.67
N ASN A 369 1.61 -5.24 -4.85
CA ASN A 369 0.82 -5.65 -6.01
C ASN A 369 -0.58 -5.00 -5.99
N LYS A 370 -1.21 -4.89 -4.82
CA LYS A 370 -2.47 -4.16 -4.64
C LYS A 370 -2.29 -2.65 -4.91
N LEU A 371 -1.20 -2.03 -4.45
CA LEU A 371 -0.87 -0.63 -4.77
C LEU A 371 -0.68 -0.40 -6.27
N LYS A 372 -0.02 -1.32 -6.97
CA LYS A 372 0.10 -1.28 -8.44
C LYS A 372 -1.26 -1.39 -9.12
N LEU A 373 -2.18 -2.17 -8.57
CA LEU A 373 -3.55 -2.30 -9.08
C LEU A 373 -4.35 -1.00 -8.86
N ILE A 374 -4.30 -0.42 -7.65
CA ILE A 374 -4.92 0.87 -7.33
C ILE A 374 -4.45 1.94 -8.32
N LYS A 375 -3.14 1.99 -8.58
CA LYS A 375 -2.57 2.93 -9.55
C LYS A 375 -3.09 2.70 -10.97
N ARG A 376 -3.27 1.45 -11.40
CA ARG A 376 -3.82 1.11 -12.72
C ARG A 376 -5.31 1.45 -12.83
N LYS A 377 -6.13 1.12 -11.82
CA LYS A 377 -7.56 1.45 -11.77
C LYS A 377 -7.82 2.96 -11.86
N ALA A 378 -6.90 3.78 -11.33
CA ALA A 378 -7.00 5.23 -11.37
C ALA A 378 -6.35 5.87 -12.62
N TYR A 379 -5.92 5.08 -13.61
CA TYR A 379 -5.17 5.56 -14.79
C TYR A 379 -3.92 6.38 -14.44
N GLY A 380 -3.35 6.14 -13.26
CA GLY A 380 -2.22 6.87 -12.68
C GLY A 380 -2.66 7.98 -11.72
N PHE A 381 -1.69 8.56 -11.04
CA PHE A 381 -1.91 9.67 -10.11
C PHE A 381 -0.97 10.82 -10.47
N ARG A 382 -1.54 12.01 -10.71
CA ARG A 382 -0.77 13.26 -10.84
C ARG A 382 -0.37 13.82 -9.48
N ASN A 383 -1.21 13.61 -8.46
CA ASN A 383 -1.01 14.05 -7.10
C ASN A 383 -0.66 12.85 -6.20
N PHE A 384 0.50 12.90 -5.55
CA PHE A 384 0.97 11.85 -4.67
C PHE A 384 0.11 11.73 -3.41
N ASP A 385 -0.39 12.84 -2.86
CA ASP A 385 -1.23 12.83 -1.67
C ASP A 385 -2.56 12.09 -1.92
N ASN A 386 -3.15 12.28 -3.11
CA ASN A 386 -4.32 11.52 -3.53
C ASN A 386 -4.00 10.02 -3.68
N PHE A 387 -2.79 9.66 -4.11
CA PHE A 387 -2.38 8.26 -4.15
C PHE A 387 -2.27 7.67 -2.75
N ILE A 388 -1.64 8.38 -1.81
CA ILE A 388 -1.57 7.95 -0.39
C ILE A 388 -2.98 7.75 0.16
N LEU A 389 -3.83 8.77 0.09
CA LEU A 389 -5.18 8.72 0.65
C LEU A 389 -6.00 7.55 0.08
N ARG A 390 -5.96 7.34 -1.24
CA ARG A 390 -6.63 6.21 -1.87
C ARG A 390 -6.01 4.86 -1.51
N SER A 391 -4.70 4.82 -1.29
CA SER A 391 -4.04 3.62 -0.80
C SER A 391 -4.51 3.29 0.61
N PHE A 392 -4.45 4.25 1.53
CA PHE A 392 -4.92 4.06 2.90
C PHE A 392 -6.40 3.67 2.96
N LEU A 393 -7.25 4.24 2.09
CA LEU A 393 -8.67 3.90 2.01
C LEU A 393 -8.90 2.38 1.84
N HIS A 394 -8.05 1.68 1.09
CA HIS A 394 -8.19 0.24 0.86
C HIS A 394 -7.88 -0.64 2.09
N TRP A 395 -7.25 -0.12 3.11
CA TRP A 395 -6.89 -0.86 4.33
C TRP A 395 -7.53 -0.33 5.60
N HIS A 396 -7.93 0.94 5.62
CA HIS A 396 -8.41 1.62 6.82
C HIS A 396 -9.85 2.10 6.72
N PHE A 397 -10.49 2.00 5.55
CA PHE A 397 -11.89 2.32 5.41
C PHE A 397 -12.73 1.13 5.89
N ALA A 398 -13.26 1.24 7.10
CA ALA A 398 -14.17 0.23 7.63
C ALA A 398 -15.44 0.18 6.76
N SER A 399 -15.70 -0.99 6.21
CA SER A 399 -16.96 -1.31 5.53
C SER A 399 -18.13 -1.29 6.50
#